data_d75e4ec0bb40e1389113e91fa4c14a04
#
_entry.id   d75e4ec0bb40e1389113e91fa4c14a04
#
_cell.length_a   1.000
_cell.length_b   1.000
_cell.length_c   1.000
_cell.angle_alpha   90.00
_cell.angle_beta   90.00
_cell.angle_gamma   90.00
#
_symmetry.space_group_name_H-M   'P 1'
#
loop_
_entity.id
_entity.type
_entity.pdbx_description
1 polymer ?
#
loop_
_entity_poly.entity_id
_entity_poly.type
_entity_poly.pdbx_seq_one_letter_code
_entity_poly.pdbx_strand_id
1 'polypeptide(L)'
;MYATIRRYTPTTAPTKEAIDDLKHRIEDGFLPIVQEVRGFHSYGAMNVGNREIVTFSIFEDRDGATESTRRAAEFVQKDPLKDQLGKPEVLEGEVLVLKEALVGVR
;
A
#
# COMPACT_ATOMS: atom_id res chain seq x y z
N MET A 1 0.36 0.27 -17.76
CA MET A 1 0.56 0.40 -16.30
C MET A 1 0.02 -0.82 -15.56
N TYR A 2 0.62 -1.14 -14.44
CA TYR A 2 0.19 -2.21 -13.57
C TYR A 2 -0.14 -1.68 -12.20
N ALA A 3 -1.19 -2.24 -11.59
CA ALA A 3 -1.58 -1.91 -10.23
C ALA A 3 -1.45 -3.14 -9.34
N THR A 4 -1.17 -2.92 -8.07
CA THR A 4 -1.21 -3.97 -7.07
C THR A 4 -2.02 -3.48 -5.88
N ILE A 5 -2.85 -4.37 -5.35
CA ILE A 5 -3.70 -4.10 -4.19
C ILE A 5 -3.36 -5.13 -3.13
N ARG A 6 -3.17 -4.66 -1.90
CA ARG A 6 -2.88 -5.54 -0.77
C ARG A 6 -3.95 -5.31 0.29
N ARG A 7 -4.64 -6.37 0.65
CA ARG A 7 -5.70 -6.29 1.66
C ARG A 7 -5.25 -7.01 2.92
N TYR A 8 -5.13 -6.25 3.99
CA TYR A 8 -4.75 -6.75 5.30
C TYR A 8 -6.00 -6.85 6.17
N THR A 9 -6.15 -7.96 6.88
CA THR A 9 -7.29 -8.15 7.79
C THR A 9 -6.75 -8.52 9.17
N PRO A 10 -6.42 -7.51 10.00
CA PRO A 10 -5.97 -7.76 11.37
C PRO A 10 -6.96 -8.60 12.16
N THR A 11 -6.46 -9.40 13.09
CA THR A 11 -7.31 -10.27 13.89
C THR A 11 -8.22 -9.49 14.85
N THR A 12 -7.80 -8.30 15.25
CA THR A 12 -8.61 -7.40 16.07
C THR A 12 -8.75 -6.07 15.37
N ALA A 13 -9.90 -5.42 15.61
CA ALA A 13 -10.13 -4.09 15.04
C ALA A 13 -9.07 -3.12 15.57
N PRO A 14 -8.35 -2.41 14.71
CA PRO A 14 -7.36 -1.44 15.16
C PRO A 14 -8.04 -0.27 15.86
N THR A 15 -7.38 0.22 16.92
CA THR A 15 -7.84 1.42 17.60
C THR A 15 -7.49 2.64 16.76
N LYS A 16 -8.07 3.79 17.14
CA LYS A 16 -7.72 5.04 16.46
C LYS A 16 -6.23 5.32 16.56
N GLU A 17 -5.64 5.06 17.73
CA GLU A 17 -4.21 5.26 17.95
C GLU A 17 -3.38 4.34 17.06
N ALA A 18 -3.81 3.10 16.88
CA ALA A 18 -3.12 2.16 16.02
C ALA A 18 -3.19 2.60 14.55
N ILE A 19 -4.32 3.15 14.12
CA ILE A 19 -4.46 3.67 12.75
C ILE A 19 -3.57 4.90 12.56
N ASP A 20 -3.52 5.80 13.52
CA ASP A 20 -2.63 6.97 13.42
C ASP A 20 -1.17 6.56 13.38
N ASP A 21 -0.79 5.56 14.18
CA ASP A 21 0.58 5.04 14.17
C ASP A 21 0.91 4.40 12.82
N LEU A 22 0.00 3.61 12.28
CA LEU A 22 0.17 2.97 10.98
C LEU A 22 0.37 4.04 9.88
N LYS A 23 -0.44 5.09 9.92
CA LYS A 23 -0.32 6.18 8.97
C LYS A 23 1.08 6.80 9.00
N HIS A 24 1.60 7.09 10.19
CA HIS A 24 2.93 7.65 10.35
C HIS A 24 4.02 6.69 9.87
N ARG A 25 3.88 5.41 10.18
CA ARG A 25 4.87 4.41 9.74
C ARG A 25 4.91 4.29 8.23
N ILE A 26 3.76 4.38 7.58
CA ILE A 26 3.69 4.36 6.12
C ILE A 26 4.33 5.63 5.55
N GLU A 27 3.93 6.80 6.05
CA GLU A 27 4.43 8.07 5.53
C GLU A 27 5.94 8.22 5.72
N ASP A 28 6.44 7.86 6.90
CA ASP A 28 7.85 8.08 7.25
C ASP A 28 8.75 6.92 6.83
N GLY A 29 8.19 5.70 6.77
CA GLY A 29 8.98 4.50 6.54
C GLY A 29 8.81 3.90 5.16
N PHE A 30 7.58 3.66 4.72
CA PHE A 30 7.34 2.94 3.47
C PHE A 30 7.31 3.83 2.24
N LEU A 31 6.71 5.01 2.33
CA LEU A 31 6.64 5.91 1.17
C LEU A 31 8.02 6.19 0.57
N PRO A 32 9.05 6.51 1.36
CA PRO A 32 10.38 6.70 0.78
C PRO A 32 10.89 5.47 0.03
N ILE A 33 10.52 4.28 0.49
CA ILE A 33 10.95 3.03 -0.14
C ILE A 33 10.23 2.80 -1.46
N VAL A 34 8.90 2.90 -1.44
CA VAL A 34 8.10 2.59 -2.63
C VAL A 34 8.31 3.62 -3.75
N GLN A 35 8.55 4.87 -3.39
CA GLN A 35 8.83 5.94 -4.35
C GLN A 35 10.10 5.69 -5.16
N GLU A 36 11.04 4.94 -4.61
CA GLU A 36 12.29 4.62 -5.29
C GLU A 36 12.16 3.44 -6.25
N VAL A 37 11.06 2.72 -6.21
CA VAL A 37 10.85 1.61 -7.12
C VAL A 37 10.67 2.16 -8.53
N ARG A 38 11.43 1.59 -9.48
CA ARG A 38 11.41 2.04 -10.85
C ARG A 38 10.00 1.99 -11.43
N GLY A 39 9.61 3.07 -12.08
CA GLY A 39 8.29 3.17 -12.70
C GLY A 39 7.18 3.55 -11.73
N PHE A 40 7.52 3.96 -10.53
CA PHE A 40 6.52 4.38 -9.54
C PHE A 40 5.63 5.47 -10.10
N HIS A 41 4.33 5.31 -9.95
CA HIS A 41 3.33 6.30 -10.36
C HIS A 41 2.58 6.84 -9.13
N SER A 42 1.99 5.96 -8.34
CA SER A 42 1.20 6.39 -7.20
C SER A 42 1.08 5.29 -6.15
N TYR A 43 0.75 5.71 -4.94
CA TYR A 43 0.53 4.82 -3.81
C TYR A 43 -0.54 5.41 -2.92
N GLY A 44 -1.38 4.56 -2.36
CA GLY A 44 -2.36 4.96 -1.38
C GLY A 44 -2.63 3.87 -0.37
N ALA A 45 -3.15 4.28 0.77
CA ALA A 45 -3.58 3.36 1.82
C ALA A 45 -4.91 3.86 2.37
N MET A 46 -5.82 2.94 2.66
CA MET A 46 -7.12 3.34 3.20
C MET A 46 -7.58 2.37 4.28
N ASN A 47 -8.31 2.92 5.22
CA ASN A 47 -8.98 2.16 6.26
C ASN A 47 -10.40 1.89 5.76
N VAL A 48 -10.68 0.64 5.42
CA VAL A 48 -11.98 0.26 4.84
C VAL A 48 -13.04 0.12 5.91
N GLY A 49 -12.63 -0.08 7.16
CA GLY A 49 -13.54 -0.50 8.23
C GLY A 49 -13.55 -2.02 8.32
N ASN A 50 -14.34 -2.58 9.25
CA ASN A 50 -14.39 -4.03 9.47
C ASN A 50 -13.01 -4.68 9.60
N ARG A 51 -12.08 -3.99 10.23
CA ARG A 51 -10.71 -4.44 10.44
C ARG A 51 -9.89 -4.58 9.15
N GLU A 52 -10.32 -3.98 8.05
CA GLU A 52 -9.57 -4.11 6.80
C GLU A 52 -8.78 -2.84 6.50
N ILE A 53 -7.51 -3.04 6.17
CA ILE A 53 -6.62 -2.00 5.68
C ILE A 53 -6.24 -2.40 4.25
N VAL A 54 -6.42 -1.50 3.32
CA VAL A 54 -6.11 -1.77 1.90
C VAL A 54 -5.08 -0.76 1.43
N THR A 55 -4.02 -1.26 0.80
CA THR A 55 -3.05 -0.41 0.13
C THR A 55 -3.09 -0.68 -1.37
N PHE A 56 -2.76 0.33 -2.16
CA PHE A 56 -2.74 0.19 -3.61
C PHE A 56 -1.59 0.99 -4.19
N SER A 57 -1.01 0.47 -5.25
CA SER A 57 0.11 1.11 -5.93
C SER A 57 -0.04 0.96 -7.44
N ILE A 58 0.43 1.95 -8.18
CA ILE A 58 0.42 1.91 -9.64
C ILE A 58 1.83 2.16 -10.13
N PHE A 59 2.26 1.36 -11.11
CA PHE A 59 3.60 1.42 -11.71
C PHE A 59 3.50 1.38 -13.22
N GLU A 60 4.58 1.81 -13.89
CA GLU A 60 4.67 1.77 -15.35
C GLU A 60 4.49 0.35 -15.88
N ASP A 61 5.07 -0.65 -15.20
CA ASP A 61 5.06 -2.03 -15.66
C ASP A 61 4.90 -3.01 -14.51
N ARG A 62 4.78 -4.29 -14.88
CA ARG A 62 4.59 -5.38 -13.92
C ARG A 62 5.76 -5.51 -12.95
N ASP A 63 7.00 -5.31 -13.44
CA ASP A 63 8.18 -5.48 -12.59
C ASP A 63 8.16 -4.52 -11.40
N GLY A 64 7.74 -3.28 -11.64
CA GLY A 64 7.59 -2.30 -10.56
C GLY A 64 6.53 -2.74 -9.55
N ALA A 65 5.39 -3.20 -10.03
CA ALA A 65 4.32 -3.67 -9.16
C ALA A 65 4.78 -4.85 -8.30
N THR A 66 5.45 -5.81 -8.91
CA THR A 66 5.98 -6.99 -8.21
C THR A 66 7.03 -6.59 -7.16
N GLU A 67 7.92 -5.69 -7.52
CA GLU A 67 8.95 -5.21 -6.61
C GLU A 67 8.33 -4.46 -5.42
N SER A 68 7.28 -3.67 -5.65
CA SER A 68 6.62 -2.95 -4.58
C SER A 68 5.99 -3.91 -3.56
N THR A 69 5.42 -5.01 -4.03
CA THR A 69 4.85 -6.02 -3.15
C THR A 69 5.93 -6.70 -2.31
N ARG A 70 7.09 -6.98 -2.92
CA ARG A 70 8.21 -7.55 -2.20
C ARG A 70 8.70 -6.59 -1.10
N ARG A 71 8.83 -5.32 -1.42
CA ARG A 71 9.28 -4.32 -0.45
C ARG A 71 8.26 -4.10 0.65
N ALA A 72 6.98 -4.15 0.32
CA ALA A 72 5.92 -4.05 1.31
C ALA A 72 6.00 -5.22 2.30
N ALA A 73 6.22 -6.43 1.80
CA ALA A 73 6.36 -7.60 2.66
C ALA A 73 7.56 -7.45 3.60
N GLU A 74 8.69 -6.99 3.09
CA GLU A 74 9.87 -6.76 3.91
C GLU A 74 9.62 -5.71 4.99
N PHE A 75 8.94 -4.63 4.62
CA PHE A 75 8.64 -3.56 5.55
C PHE A 75 7.76 -4.04 6.70
N VAL A 76 6.71 -4.79 6.39
CA VAL A 76 5.79 -5.32 7.40
C VAL A 76 6.52 -6.31 8.32
N GLN A 77 7.42 -7.13 7.78
CA GLN A 77 8.13 -8.13 8.57
C GLN A 77 9.11 -7.54 9.59
N LYS A 78 9.62 -6.36 9.33
CA LYS A 78 10.68 -5.76 10.17
C LYS A 78 10.14 -5.02 11.38
N ASP A 79 8.84 -4.90 11.54
CA ASP A 79 8.26 -3.99 12.52
C ASP A 79 7.17 -4.68 13.30
N PRO A 80 6.71 -4.08 14.42
CA PRO A 80 5.49 -4.51 15.10
C PRO A 80 4.29 -4.66 14.16
N LEU A 81 4.35 -4.06 12.97
CA LEU A 81 3.31 -4.22 11.95
C LEU A 81 3.04 -5.68 11.58
N LYS A 82 4.05 -6.53 11.68
CA LYS A 82 3.91 -7.96 11.41
C LYS A 82 2.79 -8.58 12.23
N ASP A 83 2.75 -8.25 13.51
CA ASP A 83 1.74 -8.79 14.41
C ASP A 83 0.40 -8.08 14.26
N GLN A 84 0.41 -6.84 13.80
CA GLN A 84 -0.81 -6.04 13.65
C GLN A 84 -1.53 -6.32 12.34
N LEU A 85 -0.79 -6.42 11.25
CA LEU A 85 -1.37 -6.53 9.90
C LEU A 85 -1.47 -7.95 9.39
N GLY A 86 -0.52 -8.80 9.76
CA GLY A 86 -0.48 -10.16 9.25
C GLY A 86 -0.11 -10.21 7.76
N LYS A 87 -0.50 -11.29 7.10
CA LYS A 87 -0.18 -11.53 5.70
C LYS A 87 -1.34 -11.04 4.83
N PRO A 88 -1.06 -10.21 3.80
CA PRO A 88 -2.13 -9.67 2.96
C PRO A 88 -2.59 -10.64 1.89
N GLU A 89 -3.81 -10.42 1.42
CA GLU A 89 -4.27 -10.92 0.14
C GLU A 89 -3.80 -9.93 -0.92
N VAL A 90 -3.18 -10.41 -1.98
CA VAL A 90 -2.60 -9.57 -3.02
C VAL A 90 -3.33 -9.76 -4.34
N LEU A 91 -3.74 -8.66 -4.95
CA LEU A 91 -4.28 -8.63 -6.30
C LEU A 91 -3.33 -7.78 -7.15
N GLU A 92 -3.00 -8.27 -8.33
CA GLU A 92 -2.07 -7.58 -9.21
C GLU A 92 -2.54 -7.73 -10.64
N GLY A 93 -2.55 -6.65 -11.40
CA GLY A 93 -3.03 -6.72 -12.77
C GLY A 93 -2.75 -5.50 -13.60
N GLU A 94 -3.00 -5.62 -14.89
CA GLU A 94 -2.85 -4.53 -15.83
C GLU A 94 -3.98 -3.52 -15.65
N VAL A 95 -3.61 -2.25 -15.62
CA VAL A 95 -4.59 -1.16 -15.57
C VAL A 95 -5.15 -0.96 -16.96
N LEU A 96 -6.45 -1.16 -17.10
CA LEU A 96 -7.11 -1.03 -18.40
C LEU A 96 -7.49 0.42 -18.71
N VAL A 97 -7.90 1.16 -17.68
CA VAL A 97 -8.30 2.56 -17.83
C VAL A 97 -7.84 3.32 -16.59
N LEU A 98 -7.20 4.45 -16.81
CA LEU A 98 -6.81 5.35 -15.73
C LEU A 98 -7.05 6.77 -16.19
N LYS A 99 -7.85 7.51 -15.44
CA LYS A 99 -8.12 8.92 -15.70
C LYS A 99 -7.70 9.72 -14.49
N GLU A 100 -6.85 10.70 -14.73
CA GLU A 100 -6.37 11.57 -13.65
C GLU A 100 -6.90 12.97 -13.83
N ALA A 101 -7.18 13.63 -12.71
CA ALA A 101 -7.53 15.05 -12.74
C ALA A 101 -6.27 15.86 -13.00
N LEU A 102 -6.41 16.98 -13.69
CA LEU A 102 -5.28 17.90 -13.87
C LEU A 102 -4.89 18.51 -12.54
N VAL A 103 -3.59 18.63 -12.31
CA VAL A 103 -3.07 19.23 -11.10
C VAL A 103 -3.53 20.69 -11.02
N GLY A 104 -4.04 21.09 -9.86
CA GLY A 104 -4.49 22.47 -9.64
C GLY A 104 -5.94 22.72 -10.01
N VAL A 105 -6.61 21.77 -10.60
CA VAL A 105 -8.04 21.89 -10.93
C VAL A 105 -8.84 21.30 -9.78
N ARG A 106 -9.38 22.15 -8.95
CA ARG A 106 -10.13 21.74 -7.77
C ARG A 106 -11.28 22.71 -7.55
#